data_eda4b93ca2c1dfd533a8245edca05bf6
#
_entry.id   eda4b93ca2c1dfd533a8245edca05bf6
#
_cell.length_a   1.000
_cell.length_b   1.000
_cell.length_c   1.000
_cell.angle_alpha   90.00
_cell.angle_beta   90.00
_cell.angle_gamma   90.00
#
_symmetry.space_group_name_H-M   'P 1'
#
loop_
_entity.id
_entity.type
_entity.pdbx_description
1 polymer ?
#
loop_
_entity_poly.entity_id
_entity_poly.type
_entity_poly.pdbx_seq_one_letter_code
_entity_poly.pdbx_strand_id
1 'polypeptide(L)'
;MNKYFYTGLILLVITTFVSCDTEKVVQEKVKVARVGSVYLYQEELIKDIQSGLSKADSLLFIDQLVSNWIEEQIVLQKAEEVLPQEAKDVKDRLENYRKSLIIYAYEQKFIKERLDTAVSSIEVEEYYAVHKDDFMLKDYIVKALYLKISKGTPDIEKPQLHFKLEQETDLNEMRYYADLYAVQFHYDPDQWLFFDDVLKVIPLEGVNTESFLRKKKKTMFEDENFIYFINITDFMLKDAISPLSFEKEKIKTILLNLRTIDLRNKLREDLSNDAIKAQQVETY
;
A
#
# COMPACT_ATOMS: atom_id res chain seq x y z
N MET A 1 2.05 91.71 -47.19
CA MET A 1 1.36 91.05 -48.29
C MET A 1 1.35 89.58 -48.01
N ASN A 2 0.22 89.00 -48.05
CA ASN A 2 -0.21 87.60 -47.90
C ASN A 2 -0.02 86.94 -46.52
N LYS A 3 -1.08 86.97 -45.84
CA LYS A 3 -1.48 86.16 -44.68
C LYS A 3 -2.13 84.87 -45.17
N TYR A 4 -1.60 83.74 -44.77
CA TYR A 4 -2.38 82.47 -44.86
C TYR A 4 -2.82 82.06 -43.48
N PHE A 5 -4.15 82.02 -43.35
CA PHE A 5 -4.90 81.56 -42.24
C PHE A 5 -4.90 80.01 -42.27
N TYR A 6 -4.38 79.34 -41.28
CA TYR A 6 -4.60 77.93 -41.12
C TYR A 6 -5.66 77.68 -40.05
N THR A 7 -6.83 77.32 -40.52
CA THR A 7 -7.89 76.76 -39.69
C THR A 7 -7.57 75.32 -39.36
N GLY A 8 -7.06 75.04 -38.11
CA GLY A 8 -6.85 73.74 -37.59
C GLY A 8 -8.17 73.04 -37.19
N LEU A 9 -8.55 72.05 -37.94
CA LEU A 9 -9.63 71.12 -37.59
C LEU A 9 -9.17 70.20 -36.49
N ILE A 10 -9.60 70.44 -35.24
CA ILE A 10 -9.40 69.52 -34.11
C ILE A 10 -10.34 68.38 -34.26
N LEU A 11 -9.83 67.23 -34.72
CA LEU A 11 -10.60 65.97 -34.76
C LEU A 11 -10.55 65.35 -33.34
N LEU A 12 -11.64 65.48 -32.60
CA LEU A 12 -11.82 64.90 -31.27
C LEU A 12 -12.05 63.39 -31.43
N VAL A 13 -10.95 62.57 -31.26
CA VAL A 13 -11.06 61.12 -31.24
C VAL A 13 -11.60 60.72 -29.87
N ILE A 14 -12.88 60.42 -29.77
CA ILE A 14 -13.50 59.84 -28.60
C ILE A 14 -13.15 58.34 -28.65
N THR A 15 -12.11 57.91 -27.92
CA THR A 15 -11.88 56.49 -27.64
C THR A 15 -12.85 56.04 -26.57
N THR A 16 -13.90 55.37 -26.98
CA THR A 16 -14.78 54.60 -26.09
C THR A 16 -14.01 53.42 -25.57
N PHE A 17 -13.53 53.48 -24.32
CA PHE A 17 -13.10 52.29 -23.59
C PHE A 17 -14.31 51.40 -23.39
N VAL A 18 -14.44 50.38 -24.23
CA VAL A 18 -15.29 49.22 -23.94
C VAL A 18 -14.61 48.49 -22.81
N SER A 19 -14.97 48.84 -21.57
CA SER A 19 -14.68 48.04 -20.39
C SER A 19 -15.44 46.72 -20.58
N CYS A 20 -14.73 45.69 -20.96
CA CYS A 20 -15.23 44.34 -20.91
C CYS A 20 -15.20 43.93 -19.42
N ASP A 21 -16.28 44.28 -18.71
CA ASP A 21 -16.58 43.62 -17.43
C ASP A 21 -16.76 42.14 -17.75
N THR A 22 -15.72 41.39 -17.46
CA THR A 22 -15.82 39.94 -17.37
C THR A 22 -16.73 39.67 -16.16
N GLU A 23 -18.06 39.65 -16.41
CA GLU A 23 -18.98 39.01 -15.47
C GLU A 23 -18.39 37.64 -15.14
N LYS A 24 -17.82 37.51 -13.95
CA LYS A 24 -17.58 36.21 -13.36
C LYS A 24 -18.95 35.55 -13.31
N VAL A 25 -19.20 34.64 -14.25
CA VAL A 25 -20.36 33.74 -14.19
C VAL A 25 -20.20 33.03 -12.86
N VAL A 26 -20.90 33.52 -11.85
CA VAL A 26 -21.04 32.81 -10.58
C VAL A 26 -21.85 31.58 -10.93
N GLN A 27 -21.19 30.49 -11.19
CA GLN A 27 -21.85 29.20 -11.38
C GLN A 27 -22.63 28.93 -10.10
N GLU A 28 -23.94 29.03 -10.22
CA GLU A 28 -24.85 28.77 -9.11
C GLU A 28 -24.68 27.33 -8.68
N LYS A 29 -24.16 27.13 -7.44
CA LYS A 29 -23.87 25.79 -6.91
C LYS A 29 -25.17 25.00 -6.83
N VAL A 30 -25.19 23.83 -7.47
CA VAL A 30 -26.35 22.94 -7.46
C VAL A 30 -26.48 22.30 -6.07
N LYS A 31 -27.61 22.61 -5.40
CA LYS A 31 -27.97 22.07 -4.09
C LYS A 31 -28.52 20.65 -4.24
N VAL A 32 -28.03 19.71 -3.47
CA VAL A 32 -28.46 18.29 -3.50
C VAL A 32 -29.29 17.94 -2.27
N ALA A 33 -28.88 18.38 -1.08
CA ALA A 33 -29.59 18.14 0.16
C ALA A 33 -29.48 19.34 1.11
N ARG A 34 -30.30 19.35 2.17
CA ARG A 34 -30.26 20.35 3.23
C ARG A 34 -30.68 19.77 4.57
N VAL A 35 -29.94 20.12 5.62
CA VAL A 35 -30.33 19.89 7.02
C VAL A 35 -30.20 21.21 7.77
N GLY A 36 -31.32 21.70 8.30
CA GLY A 36 -31.36 23.03 8.93
C GLY A 36 -30.95 24.15 7.96
N SER A 37 -29.90 24.89 8.26
CA SER A 37 -29.30 25.94 7.44
C SER A 37 -28.12 25.45 6.56
N VAL A 38 -27.67 24.21 6.71
CA VAL A 38 -26.52 23.65 5.99
C VAL A 38 -26.97 22.95 4.73
N TYR A 39 -26.28 23.21 3.61
CA TYR A 39 -26.58 22.64 2.29
C TYR A 39 -25.43 21.74 1.86
N LEU A 40 -25.78 20.61 1.25
CA LEU A 40 -24.87 19.79 0.49
C LEU A 40 -24.92 20.21 -0.98
N TYR A 41 -23.76 20.44 -1.58
CA TYR A 41 -23.66 20.83 -2.98
C TYR A 41 -23.12 19.67 -3.83
N GLN A 42 -23.54 19.63 -5.09
CA GLN A 42 -23.13 18.60 -6.05
C GLN A 42 -21.60 18.49 -6.20
N GLU A 43 -20.90 19.61 -6.14
CA GLU A 43 -19.43 19.66 -6.25
C GLU A 43 -18.71 18.91 -5.12
N GLU A 44 -19.34 18.81 -3.95
CA GLU A 44 -18.79 18.07 -2.79
C GLU A 44 -18.89 16.56 -3.01
N LEU A 45 -20.00 16.08 -3.60
CA LEU A 45 -20.20 14.68 -3.92
C LEU A 45 -19.28 14.16 -5.03
N ILE A 46 -19.03 15.00 -6.06
CA ILE A 46 -18.22 14.59 -7.23
C ILE A 46 -16.80 14.19 -6.83
N LYS A 47 -16.25 14.77 -5.77
CA LYS A 47 -14.88 14.46 -5.28
C LYS A 47 -14.76 13.03 -4.76
N ASP A 48 -15.84 12.46 -4.27
CA ASP A 48 -15.86 11.15 -3.62
C ASP A 48 -16.32 10.02 -4.57
N ILE A 49 -16.78 10.38 -5.79
CA ILE A 49 -17.23 9.40 -6.78
C ILE A 49 -16.02 8.67 -7.38
N GLN A 50 -15.98 7.36 -7.20
CA GLN A 50 -14.95 6.51 -7.79
C GLN A 50 -15.12 6.41 -9.31
N SER A 51 -14.01 6.57 -10.05
CA SER A 51 -14.00 6.39 -11.50
C SER A 51 -14.15 4.90 -11.86
N GLY A 52 -15.00 4.60 -12.86
CA GLY A 52 -15.17 3.22 -13.39
C GLY A 52 -16.47 2.51 -12.96
N LEU A 53 -17.33 3.15 -12.19
CA LEU A 53 -18.64 2.60 -11.84
C LEU A 53 -19.62 2.66 -13.02
N SER A 54 -20.55 1.69 -13.09
CA SER A 54 -21.69 1.80 -14.01
C SER A 54 -22.59 2.97 -13.62
N LYS A 55 -23.42 3.45 -14.55
CA LYS A 55 -24.35 4.56 -14.27
C LYS A 55 -25.35 4.23 -13.14
N ALA A 56 -25.78 2.97 -13.05
CA ALA A 56 -26.69 2.52 -11.99
C ALA A 56 -25.99 2.48 -10.63
N ASP A 57 -24.78 1.93 -10.58
CA ASP A 57 -23.98 1.85 -9.34
C ASP A 57 -23.57 3.25 -8.86
N SER A 58 -23.27 4.18 -9.79
CA SER A 58 -22.96 5.56 -9.45
C SER A 58 -24.14 6.28 -8.82
N LEU A 59 -25.37 6.04 -9.28
CA LEU A 59 -26.57 6.62 -8.68
C LEU A 59 -26.82 6.08 -7.27
N LEU A 60 -26.71 4.76 -7.08
CA LEU A 60 -26.84 4.13 -5.75
C LEU A 60 -25.78 4.64 -4.78
N PHE A 61 -24.55 4.82 -5.26
CA PHE A 61 -23.45 5.35 -4.46
C PHE A 61 -23.71 6.82 -4.04
N ILE A 62 -24.21 7.65 -4.97
CA ILE A 62 -24.57 9.04 -4.66
C ILE A 62 -25.72 9.10 -3.63
N ASP A 63 -26.76 8.28 -3.78
CA ASP A 63 -27.87 8.22 -2.82
C ASP A 63 -27.36 7.82 -1.42
N GLN A 64 -26.42 6.89 -1.34
CA GLN A 64 -25.79 6.50 -0.08
C GLN A 64 -24.97 7.63 0.52
N LEU A 65 -24.17 8.35 -0.28
CA LEU A 65 -23.40 9.52 0.19
C LEU A 65 -24.32 10.62 0.73
N VAL A 66 -25.40 10.92 0.03
CA VAL A 66 -26.40 11.92 0.47
C VAL A 66 -27.05 11.49 1.76
N SER A 67 -27.46 10.22 1.89
CA SER A 67 -28.07 9.68 3.10
C SER A 67 -27.13 9.75 4.30
N ASN A 68 -25.89 9.33 4.12
CA ASN A 68 -24.87 9.41 5.16
C ASN A 68 -24.60 10.85 5.60
N TRP A 69 -24.51 11.79 4.64
CA TRP A 69 -24.33 13.20 4.95
C TRP A 69 -25.50 13.77 5.77
N ILE A 70 -26.74 13.42 5.37
CA ILE A 70 -27.94 13.85 6.11
C ILE A 70 -27.93 13.35 7.55
N GLU A 71 -27.62 12.05 7.76
CA GLU A 71 -27.52 11.45 9.09
C GLU A 71 -26.43 12.14 9.94
N GLU A 72 -25.24 12.34 9.36
CA GLU A 72 -24.13 13.05 10.01
C GLU A 72 -24.51 14.46 10.43
N GLN A 73 -25.16 15.23 9.56
CA GLN A 73 -25.59 16.60 9.87
C GLN A 73 -26.66 16.64 10.96
N ILE A 74 -27.60 15.69 10.98
CA ILE A 74 -28.62 15.59 12.03
C ILE A 74 -27.96 15.31 13.40
N VAL A 75 -27.02 14.34 13.41
CA VAL A 75 -26.28 14.00 14.64
C VAL A 75 -25.42 15.17 15.11
N LEU A 76 -24.71 15.83 14.19
CA LEU A 76 -23.89 17.00 14.50
C LEU A 76 -24.74 18.15 15.06
N GLN A 77 -25.86 18.46 14.44
CA GLN A 77 -26.79 19.49 14.94
C GLN A 77 -27.28 19.18 16.35
N LYS A 78 -27.62 17.90 16.61
CA LYS A 78 -28.04 17.49 17.96
C LYS A 78 -26.89 17.56 18.96
N ALA A 79 -25.69 17.16 18.56
CA ALA A 79 -24.50 17.27 19.41
C ALA A 79 -24.18 18.74 19.76
N GLU A 80 -24.25 19.63 18.76
CA GLU A 80 -24.07 21.07 18.99
C GLU A 80 -25.11 21.69 19.95
N GLU A 81 -26.32 21.15 19.99
CA GLU A 81 -27.39 21.59 20.88
C GLU A 81 -27.16 21.09 22.33
N VAL A 82 -26.75 19.83 22.52
CA VAL A 82 -26.76 19.18 23.83
C VAL A 82 -25.41 19.14 24.53
N LEU A 83 -24.30 19.22 23.79
CA LEU A 83 -22.97 19.15 24.39
C LEU A 83 -22.58 20.48 25.07
N PRO A 84 -21.91 20.44 26.22
CA PRO A 84 -21.33 21.62 26.84
C PRO A 84 -20.20 22.22 25.98
N GLN A 85 -19.94 23.51 26.16
CA GLN A 85 -18.96 24.26 25.35
C GLN A 85 -17.57 23.65 25.41
N GLU A 86 -17.16 23.17 26.58
CA GLU A 86 -15.84 22.53 26.81
C GLU A 86 -15.68 21.25 25.94
N ALA A 87 -16.75 20.49 25.72
CA ALA A 87 -16.73 19.30 24.86
C ALA A 87 -16.64 19.64 23.36
N LYS A 88 -17.12 20.83 22.99
CA LYS A 88 -17.12 21.36 21.60
C LYS A 88 -15.83 22.11 21.27
N ASP A 89 -15.09 22.57 22.29
CA ASP A 89 -13.82 23.26 22.07
C ASP A 89 -12.72 22.28 21.69
N VAL A 90 -12.53 22.11 20.39
CA VAL A 90 -11.52 21.24 19.80
C VAL A 90 -10.37 22.01 19.13
N LYS A 91 -10.32 23.34 19.32
CA LYS A 91 -9.36 24.22 18.65
C LYS A 91 -7.92 23.79 18.84
N ASP A 92 -7.52 23.56 20.11
CA ASP A 92 -6.13 23.16 20.40
C ASP A 92 -5.81 21.77 19.82
N ARG A 93 -6.76 20.84 19.84
CA ARG A 93 -6.60 19.52 19.22
C ARG A 93 -6.42 19.62 17.71
N LEU A 94 -7.22 20.44 17.05
CA LEU A 94 -7.09 20.68 15.61
C LEU A 94 -5.77 21.36 15.24
N GLU A 95 -5.34 22.36 16.03
CA GLU A 95 -4.06 23.02 15.79
C GLU A 95 -2.86 22.07 16.01
N ASN A 96 -2.88 21.26 17.05
CA ASN A 96 -1.86 20.24 17.28
C ASN A 96 -1.83 19.18 16.17
N TYR A 97 -3.00 18.76 15.69
CA TYR A 97 -3.10 17.84 14.57
C TYR A 97 -2.56 18.45 13.27
N ARG A 98 -2.91 19.69 12.98
CA ARG A 98 -2.37 20.45 11.84
C ARG A 98 -0.85 20.55 11.88
N LYS A 99 -0.26 20.90 13.05
CA LYS A 99 1.19 20.94 13.25
C LYS A 99 1.83 19.57 12.97
N SER A 100 1.24 18.51 13.50
CA SER A 100 1.73 17.14 13.30
C SER A 100 1.75 16.75 11.82
N LEU A 101 0.69 17.09 11.07
CA LEU A 101 0.62 16.82 9.63
C LEU A 101 1.70 17.59 8.84
N ILE A 102 1.94 18.85 9.17
CA ILE A 102 2.95 19.67 8.50
C ILE A 102 4.36 19.13 8.79
N ILE A 103 4.65 18.82 10.07
CA ILE A 103 5.94 18.23 10.47
C ILE A 103 6.15 16.90 9.75
N TYR A 104 5.14 16.02 9.75
CA TYR A 104 5.20 14.75 9.05
C TYR A 104 5.46 14.91 7.55
N ALA A 105 4.72 15.80 6.89
CA ALA A 105 4.91 16.06 5.46
C ALA A 105 6.33 16.56 5.14
N TYR A 106 6.89 17.43 5.98
CA TYR A 106 8.25 17.92 5.83
C TYR A 106 9.29 16.79 6.03
N GLU A 107 9.15 16.00 7.11
CA GLU A 107 10.03 14.86 7.37
C GLU A 107 9.98 13.84 6.24
N GLN A 108 8.78 13.51 5.72
CA GLN A 108 8.64 12.59 4.60
C GLN A 108 9.31 13.10 3.32
N LYS A 109 9.18 14.40 3.02
CA LYS A 109 9.88 15.02 1.89
C LYS A 109 11.39 14.91 2.05
N PHE A 110 11.92 15.26 3.24
CA PHE A 110 13.35 15.19 3.54
C PHE A 110 13.90 13.77 3.40
N ILE A 111 13.18 12.77 3.96
CA ILE A 111 13.57 11.36 3.89
C ILE A 111 13.56 10.89 2.43
N LYS A 112 12.49 11.17 1.69
CA LYS A 112 12.37 10.77 0.27
C LYS A 112 13.53 11.29 -0.59
N GLU A 113 14.02 12.48 -0.30
CA GLU A 113 15.11 13.12 -1.06
C GLU A 113 16.51 12.60 -0.68
N ARG A 114 16.68 12.02 0.51
CA ARG A 114 17.99 11.69 1.09
C ARG A 114 18.20 10.25 1.50
N LEU A 115 17.13 9.46 1.55
CA LEU A 115 17.24 8.06 1.95
C LEU A 115 18.01 7.28 0.88
N ASP A 116 19.14 6.70 1.27
CA ASP A 116 19.80 5.69 0.47
C ASP A 116 19.02 4.36 0.61
N THR A 117 18.40 3.96 -0.48
CA THR A 117 17.60 2.72 -0.55
C THR A 117 18.41 1.52 -1.00
N ALA A 118 19.67 1.70 -1.39
CA ALA A 118 20.55 0.60 -1.78
C ALA A 118 21.07 -0.12 -0.52
N VAL A 119 20.60 -1.34 -0.30
CA VAL A 119 21.08 -2.23 0.77
C VAL A 119 21.90 -3.33 0.14
N SER A 120 23.17 -3.39 0.48
CA SER A 120 24.11 -4.41 -0.03
C SER A 120 23.90 -5.76 0.66
N SER A 121 24.38 -6.84 0.01
CA SER A 121 24.38 -8.17 0.61
C SER A 121 25.25 -8.22 1.87
N ILE A 122 26.35 -7.47 1.89
CA ILE A 122 27.26 -7.40 3.04
C ILE A 122 26.55 -6.83 4.26
N GLU A 123 25.81 -5.72 4.12
CA GLU A 123 25.04 -5.14 5.23
C GLU A 123 23.97 -6.11 5.76
N VAL A 124 23.33 -6.87 4.86
CA VAL A 124 22.35 -7.89 5.25
C VAL A 124 23.01 -9.01 6.04
N GLU A 125 24.18 -9.50 5.60
CA GLU A 125 24.94 -10.55 6.27
C GLU A 125 25.45 -10.10 7.63
N GLU A 126 26.01 -8.90 7.74
CA GLU A 126 26.48 -8.32 8.99
C GLU A 126 25.34 -8.14 10.00
N TYR A 127 24.21 -7.59 9.55
CA TYR A 127 23.03 -7.43 10.40
C TYR A 127 22.54 -8.79 10.92
N TYR A 128 22.40 -9.78 10.03
CA TYR A 128 21.97 -11.12 10.41
C TYR A 128 22.94 -11.77 11.40
N ALA A 129 24.25 -11.64 11.19
CA ALA A 129 25.26 -12.25 12.07
C ALA A 129 25.17 -11.72 13.51
N VAL A 130 24.92 -10.41 13.67
CA VAL A 130 24.79 -9.77 14.99
C VAL A 130 23.46 -10.08 15.68
N HIS A 131 22.36 -10.20 14.90
CA HIS A 131 20.99 -10.35 15.41
C HIS A 131 20.43 -11.76 15.20
N LYS A 132 21.29 -12.76 15.08
CA LYS A 132 20.91 -14.12 14.68
C LYS A 132 19.84 -14.74 15.58
N ASP A 133 19.91 -14.46 16.87
CA ASP A 133 18.98 -14.98 17.86
C ASP A 133 17.58 -14.33 17.78
N ASP A 134 17.45 -13.17 17.11
CA ASP A 134 16.17 -12.51 16.88
C ASP A 134 15.35 -13.18 15.74
N PHE A 135 16.03 -14.06 14.96
CA PHE A 135 15.45 -14.74 13.81
C PHE A 135 15.09 -16.20 14.11
N MET A 136 14.41 -16.44 15.23
CA MET A 136 13.86 -17.76 15.52
C MET A 136 12.55 -17.99 14.76
N LEU A 137 12.45 -19.14 14.11
CA LEU A 137 11.26 -19.57 13.38
C LEU A 137 10.09 -19.79 14.34
N LYS A 138 8.98 -19.13 14.08
CA LYS A 138 7.71 -19.35 14.80
C LYS A 138 6.88 -20.48 14.16
N ASP A 139 7.13 -20.76 12.89
CA ASP A 139 6.43 -21.74 12.08
C ASP A 139 7.40 -22.58 11.26
N TYR A 140 6.92 -23.70 10.72
CA TYR A 140 7.71 -24.53 9.84
C TYR A 140 7.93 -23.85 8.50
N ILE A 141 9.16 -23.91 7.98
CA ILE A 141 9.46 -23.48 6.63
C ILE A 141 10.00 -24.66 5.81
N VAL A 142 9.71 -24.64 4.53
CA VAL A 142 10.06 -25.71 3.60
C VAL A 142 10.58 -25.14 2.28
N LYS A 143 11.42 -25.92 1.61
CA LYS A 143 11.64 -25.83 0.17
C LYS A 143 10.88 -26.97 -0.48
N ALA A 144 10.04 -26.69 -1.46
CA ALA A 144 9.13 -27.69 -1.98
C ALA A 144 8.94 -27.58 -3.49
N LEU A 145 8.80 -28.73 -4.13
CA LEU A 145 8.06 -28.84 -5.37
C LEU A 145 6.62 -29.22 -5.05
N TYR A 146 5.66 -28.52 -5.59
CA TYR A 146 4.28 -28.99 -5.58
C TYR A 146 3.57 -28.74 -6.92
N LEU A 147 2.65 -29.66 -7.24
CA LEU A 147 1.82 -29.59 -8.43
C LEU A 147 0.38 -29.95 -8.06
N LYS A 148 -0.56 -29.13 -8.49
CA LYS A 148 -2.00 -29.38 -8.43
C LYS A 148 -2.55 -29.43 -9.84
N ILE A 149 -3.25 -30.52 -10.18
CA ILE A 149 -3.90 -30.74 -11.48
C ILE A 149 -5.34 -31.15 -11.31
N SER A 150 -6.20 -30.92 -12.30
CA SER A 150 -7.58 -31.41 -12.29
C SER A 150 -7.64 -32.92 -12.49
N LYS A 151 -8.61 -33.60 -11.90
CA LYS A 151 -8.90 -35.00 -12.23
C LYS A 151 -9.26 -35.15 -13.71
N GLY A 152 -8.81 -36.24 -14.32
CA GLY A 152 -9.01 -36.48 -15.74
C GLY A 152 -7.96 -35.81 -16.65
N THR A 153 -6.96 -35.12 -16.09
CA THR A 153 -5.81 -34.64 -16.84
C THR A 153 -5.07 -35.81 -17.48
N PRO A 154 -4.67 -35.74 -18.77
CA PRO A 154 -3.99 -36.83 -19.45
C PRO A 154 -2.54 -37.02 -18.96
N ASP A 155 -1.95 -38.15 -19.28
CA ASP A 155 -0.54 -38.48 -19.04
C ASP A 155 -0.07 -38.35 -17.59
N ILE A 156 -0.93 -38.70 -16.64
CA ILE A 156 -0.66 -38.56 -15.21
C ILE A 156 0.55 -39.37 -14.72
N GLU A 157 0.95 -40.38 -15.46
CA GLU A 157 2.15 -41.19 -15.19
C GLU A 157 3.43 -40.31 -15.21
N LYS A 158 3.45 -39.24 -16.02
CA LYS A 158 4.61 -38.35 -16.13
C LYS A 158 4.89 -37.64 -14.79
N PRO A 159 3.96 -36.86 -14.21
CA PRO A 159 4.21 -36.25 -12.91
C PRO A 159 4.41 -37.29 -11.79
N GLN A 160 3.76 -38.47 -11.85
CA GLN A 160 3.99 -39.55 -10.88
C GLN A 160 5.44 -40.04 -10.88
N LEU A 161 6.06 -40.11 -12.06
CA LEU A 161 7.44 -40.55 -12.22
C LEU A 161 8.42 -39.47 -11.77
N HIS A 162 8.19 -38.19 -12.15
CA HIS A 162 9.18 -37.13 -12.08
C HIS A 162 9.08 -36.22 -10.82
N PHE A 163 7.94 -36.19 -10.09
CA PHE A 163 7.80 -35.28 -8.96
C PHE A 163 8.79 -35.53 -7.80
N LYS A 164 9.37 -36.72 -7.78
CA LYS A 164 10.35 -37.10 -6.75
C LYS A 164 11.72 -36.46 -6.94
N LEU A 165 12.01 -35.92 -8.13
CA LEU A 165 13.29 -35.31 -8.50
C LEU A 165 14.50 -36.24 -8.23
N GLU A 166 14.41 -37.48 -8.71
CA GLU A 166 15.47 -38.50 -8.55
C GLU A 166 16.52 -38.44 -9.67
N GLN A 167 16.13 -37.84 -10.82
CA GLN A 167 16.99 -37.69 -11.99
C GLN A 167 17.12 -36.19 -12.35
N GLU A 168 18.22 -35.84 -12.99
CA GLU A 168 18.52 -34.47 -13.40
C GLU A 168 17.47 -33.89 -14.38
N THR A 169 16.85 -34.75 -15.18
CA THR A 169 15.80 -34.37 -16.15
C THR A 169 14.42 -34.17 -15.53
N ASP A 170 14.17 -34.70 -14.34
CA ASP A 170 12.84 -34.73 -13.71
C ASP A 170 12.21 -33.35 -13.58
N LEU A 171 13.00 -32.36 -13.23
CA LEU A 171 12.50 -30.99 -13.08
C LEU A 171 12.00 -30.41 -14.43
N ASN A 172 12.71 -30.66 -15.51
CA ASN A 172 12.31 -30.18 -16.83
C ASN A 172 11.02 -30.86 -17.31
N GLU A 173 10.89 -32.17 -17.05
CA GLU A 173 9.67 -32.92 -17.35
C GLU A 173 8.49 -32.41 -16.50
N MET A 174 8.71 -32.13 -15.22
CA MET A 174 7.69 -31.56 -14.34
C MET A 174 7.25 -30.16 -14.80
N ARG A 175 8.19 -29.28 -15.19
CA ARG A 175 7.87 -27.95 -15.70
C ARG A 175 7.08 -28.03 -16.99
N TYR A 176 7.55 -28.83 -17.95
CA TYR A 176 6.85 -29.03 -19.21
C TYR A 176 5.40 -29.52 -19.02
N TYR A 177 5.22 -30.51 -18.13
CA TYR A 177 3.88 -31.01 -17.81
C TYR A 177 3.03 -29.94 -17.11
N ALA A 178 3.61 -29.21 -16.18
CA ALA A 178 2.94 -28.13 -15.46
C ALA A 178 2.49 -27.01 -16.38
N ASP A 179 3.30 -26.59 -17.34
CA ASP A 179 2.97 -25.55 -18.33
C ASP A 179 1.71 -25.92 -19.15
N LEU A 180 1.47 -27.21 -19.36
CA LEU A 180 0.32 -27.67 -20.13
C LEU A 180 -0.95 -27.87 -19.27
N TYR A 181 -0.81 -28.32 -18.01
CA TYR A 181 -1.93 -28.92 -17.28
C TYR A 181 -2.07 -28.43 -15.82
N ALA A 182 -1.11 -27.66 -15.27
CA ALA A 182 -1.18 -27.29 -13.89
C ALA A 182 -2.29 -26.26 -13.61
N VAL A 183 -3.09 -26.55 -12.58
CA VAL A 183 -3.90 -25.54 -11.90
C VAL A 183 -2.98 -24.66 -11.05
N GLN A 184 -1.99 -25.29 -10.41
CA GLN A 184 -0.92 -24.61 -9.68
C GLN A 184 0.36 -25.46 -9.65
N PHE A 185 1.49 -24.80 -9.86
CA PHE A 185 2.81 -25.40 -9.81
C PHE A 185 3.80 -24.46 -9.14
N HIS A 186 4.68 -25.01 -8.32
CA HIS A 186 5.78 -24.28 -7.71
C HIS A 186 7.01 -25.19 -7.61
N TYR A 187 8.15 -24.66 -7.97
CA TYR A 187 9.47 -25.15 -7.60
C TYR A 187 10.52 -24.05 -7.76
N ASP A 188 11.10 -23.67 -6.66
CA ASP A 188 12.32 -22.88 -6.59
C ASP A 188 13.23 -23.49 -5.52
N PRO A 189 14.43 -24.02 -5.87
CA PRO A 189 15.32 -24.67 -4.93
C PRO A 189 15.92 -23.72 -3.88
N ASP A 190 15.89 -22.41 -4.15
CA ASP A 190 16.46 -21.40 -3.26
C ASP A 190 15.42 -20.72 -2.39
N GLN A 191 14.14 -20.86 -2.74
CA GLN A 191 13.04 -20.20 -2.03
C GLN A 191 12.52 -21.04 -0.87
N TRP A 192 12.52 -20.45 0.32
CA TRP A 192 11.80 -20.96 1.48
C TRP A 192 10.36 -20.46 1.49
N LEU A 193 9.44 -21.35 1.83
CA LEU A 193 8.01 -21.06 1.99
C LEU A 193 7.58 -21.41 3.40
N PHE A 194 6.60 -20.67 3.95
CA PHE A 194 5.89 -21.19 5.12
C PHE A 194 5.13 -22.45 4.75
N PHE A 195 5.27 -23.49 5.56
CA PHE A 195 4.57 -24.76 5.28
C PHE A 195 3.05 -24.58 5.29
N ASP A 196 2.53 -23.72 6.14
CA ASP A 196 1.10 -23.40 6.20
C ASP A 196 0.59 -22.75 4.90
N ASP A 197 1.42 -21.99 4.18
CA ASP A 197 1.05 -21.46 2.85
C ASP A 197 1.02 -22.58 1.80
N VAL A 198 1.92 -23.53 1.89
CA VAL A 198 1.89 -24.73 1.04
C VAL A 198 0.63 -25.54 1.31
N LEU A 199 0.21 -25.69 2.57
CA LEU A 199 -1.00 -26.42 2.95
C LEU A 199 -2.31 -25.78 2.43
N LYS A 200 -2.34 -24.47 2.20
CA LYS A 200 -3.49 -23.79 1.56
C LYS A 200 -3.71 -24.26 0.12
N VAL A 201 -2.66 -24.67 -0.55
CA VAL A 201 -2.68 -25.15 -1.95
C VAL A 201 -2.78 -26.66 -2.01
N ILE A 202 -2.05 -27.34 -1.14
CA ILE A 202 -1.89 -28.81 -1.06
C ILE A 202 -2.46 -29.25 0.29
N PRO A 203 -3.76 -29.50 0.42
CA PRO A 203 -4.44 -29.76 1.69
C PRO A 203 -4.11 -31.16 2.22
N LEU A 204 -3.05 -31.28 3.01
CA LEU A 204 -2.67 -32.51 3.68
C LEU A 204 -3.52 -32.72 4.94
N GLU A 205 -4.69 -33.37 4.81
CA GLU A 205 -5.58 -33.60 5.93
C GLU A 205 -5.08 -34.71 6.86
N GLY A 206 -5.33 -34.55 8.17
CA GLY A 206 -5.05 -35.56 9.19
C GLY A 206 -3.59 -35.89 9.41
N VAL A 207 -2.67 -35.07 8.91
CA VAL A 207 -1.23 -35.30 8.99
C VAL A 207 -0.62 -34.48 10.13
N ASN A 208 0.13 -35.16 11.02
CA ASN A 208 1.01 -34.44 11.94
C ASN A 208 2.18 -33.84 11.15
N THR A 209 2.23 -32.50 11.11
CA THR A 209 3.18 -31.72 10.31
C THR A 209 4.63 -32.14 10.54
N GLU A 210 5.09 -32.20 11.78
CA GLU A 210 6.48 -32.54 12.09
C GLU A 210 6.81 -33.97 11.66
N SER A 211 5.89 -34.91 11.89
CA SER A 211 6.05 -36.31 11.46
C SER A 211 6.11 -36.42 9.94
N PHE A 212 5.32 -35.63 9.23
CA PHE A 212 5.34 -35.60 7.77
C PHE A 212 6.69 -35.06 7.24
N LEU A 213 7.11 -33.91 7.74
CA LEU A 213 8.35 -33.29 7.33
C LEU A 213 9.57 -34.19 7.61
N ARG A 214 9.57 -34.89 8.74
CA ARG A 214 10.68 -35.79 9.10
C ARG A 214 10.69 -37.11 8.35
N LYS A 215 9.52 -37.69 8.04
CA LYS A 215 9.43 -39.08 7.58
C LYS A 215 8.95 -39.29 6.16
N LYS A 216 7.97 -38.49 5.70
CA LYS A 216 7.29 -38.74 4.41
C LYS A 216 7.72 -37.81 3.28
N LYS A 217 8.01 -36.58 3.54
CA LYS A 217 8.50 -35.52 2.61
C LYS A 217 7.93 -35.52 1.18
N LYS A 218 7.59 -36.67 0.61
CA LYS A 218 7.09 -36.85 -0.76
C LYS A 218 5.79 -37.63 -0.72
N THR A 219 4.74 -37.12 -1.31
CA THR A 219 3.46 -37.82 -1.41
C THR A 219 2.65 -37.33 -2.61
N MET A 220 1.77 -38.21 -3.08
CA MET A 220 0.70 -37.92 -4.01
C MET A 220 -0.61 -38.30 -3.34
N PHE A 221 -1.64 -37.52 -3.52
CA PHE A 221 -2.99 -37.79 -3.05
C PHE A 221 -4.01 -37.04 -3.92
N GLU A 222 -5.29 -37.35 -3.75
CA GLU A 222 -6.37 -36.70 -4.49
C GLU A 222 -7.56 -36.38 -3.58
N ASP A 223 -8.32 -35.37 -3.97
CA ASP A 223 -9.65 -35.06 -3.45
C ASP A 223 -10.74 -35.33 -4.52
N GLU A 224 -11.91 -34.74 -4.38
CA GLU A 224 -12.99 -34.90 -5.36
C GLU A 224 -12.66 -34.38 -6.75
N ASN A 225 -11.89 -33.28 -6.86
CA ASN A 225 -11.69 -32.50 -8.07
C ASN A 225 -10.24 -32.49 -8.58
N PHE A 226 -9.28 -32.69 -7.68
CA PHE A 226 -7.86 -32.45 -7.99
C PHE A 226 -6.97 -33.63 -7.56
N ILE A 227 -5.80 -33.68 -8.20
CA ILE A 227 -4.69 -34.55 -7.82
C ILE A 227 -3.53 -33.65 -7.43
N TYR A 228 -2.88 -34.03 -6.34
CA TYR A 228 -1.83 -33.26 -5.70
C TYR A 228 -0.52 -34.05 -5.62
N PHE A 229 0.55 -33.39 -5.96
CA PHE A 229 1.92 -33.91 -5.81
C PHE A 229 2.69 -32.92 -4.95
N ILE A 230 3.40 -33.43 -3.96
CA ILE A 230 4.29 -32.63 -3.12
C ILE A 230 5.61 -33.37 -2.86
N ASN A 231 6.70 -32.65 -3.01
CA ASN A 231 8.04 -33.10 -2.64
C ASN A 231 8.73 -32.00 -1.83
N ILE A 232 8.92 -32.23 -0.54
CA ILE A 232 9.68 -31.34 0.35
C ILE A 232 11.16 -31.70 0.18
N THR A 233 11.91 -30.80 -0.44
CA THR A 233 13.36 -30.97 -0.68
C THR A 233 14.18 -30.59 0.53
N ASP A 234 13.75 -29.58 1.28
CA ASP A 234 14.36 -29.17 2.53
C ASP A 234 13.33 -28.62 3.51
N PHE A 235 13.61 -28.62 4.80
CA PHE A 235 12.69 -28.10 5.81
C PHE A 235 13.43 -27.63 7.07
N MET A 236 12.86 -26.66 7.76
CA MET A 236 13.28 -26.27 9.11
C MET A 236 12.09 -26.27 10.05
N LEU A 237 12.35 -26.69 11.28
CA LEU A 237 11.33 -26.79 12.33
C LEU A 237 11.18 -25.45 13.05
N LYS A 238 10.08 -25.34 13.80
CA LYS A 238 9.89 -24.26 14.79
C LYS A 238 11.05 -24.22 15.75
N ASP A 239 11.33 -23.04 16.28
CA ASP A 239 12.39 -22.75 17.25
C ASP A 239 13.82 -22.97 16.70
N ALA A 240 13.98 -23.27 15.41
CA ALA A 240 15.28 -23.21 14.75
C ALA A 240 15.60 -21.76 14.35
N ILE A 241 16.90 -21.45 14.22
CA ILE A 241 17.32 -20.16 13.67
C ILE A 241 16.98 -20.14 12.17
N SER A 242 16.21 -19.14 11.78
CA SER A 242 15.79 -18.92 10.38
C SER A 242 17.00 -18.68 9.48
N PRO A 243 17.09 -19.28 8.29
CA PRO A 243 18.23 -19.07 7.41
C PRO A 243 18.24 -17.65 6.83
N LEU A 244 19.43 -17.10 6.61
CA LEU A 244 19.60 -15.76 6.02
C LEU A 244 18.84 -15.59 4.72
N SER A 245 18.80 -16.63 3.86
CA SER A 245 18.09 -16.57 2.59
C SER A 245 16.59 -16.35 2.74
N PHE A 246 15.99 -16.81 3.84
CA PHE A 246 14.58 -16.57 4.16
C PHE A 246 14.35 -15.17 4.74
N GLU A 247 15.26 -14.68 5.57
CA GLU A 247 15.13 -13.39 6.26
C GLU A 247 15.63 -12.19 5.44
N LYS A 248 16.27 -12.42 4.30
CA LYS A 248 16.98 -11.39 3.52
C LYS A 248 16.14 -10.15 3.22
N GLU A 249 14.93 -10.34 2.74
CA GLU A 249 14.06 -9.21 2.38
C GLU A 249 13.51 -8.47 3.63
N LYS A 250 13.25 -9.21 4.70
CA LYS A 250 12.89 -8.64 5.99
C LYS A 250 14.03 -7.81 6.58
N ILE A 251 15.28 -8.33 6.52
CA ILE A 251 16.45 -7.59 6.99
C ILE A 251 16.67 -6.31 6.18
N LYS A 252 16.53 -6.35 4.86
CA LYS A 252 16.58 -5.13 4.04
C LYS A 252 15.55 -4.09 4.50
N THR A 253 14.34 -4.53 4.77
CA THR A 253 13.28 -3.64 5.28
C THR A 253 13.64 -3.04 6.64
N ILE A 254 14.22 -3.84 7.54
CA ILE A 254 14.69 -3.39 8.85
C ILE A 254 15.78 -2.33 8.67
N LEU A 255 16.80 -2.60 7.84
CA LEU A 255 17.90 -1.66 7.59
C LEU A 255 17.41 -0.33 6.99
N LEU A 256 16.47 -0.36 6.06
CA LEU A 256 15.84 0.85 5.51
C LEU A 256 15.05 1.63 6.56
N ASN A 257 14.35 0.93 7.45
CA ASN A 257 13.64 1.56 8.56
C ASN A 257 14.62 2.21 9.56
N LEU A 258 15.72 1.55 9.89
CA LEU A 258 16.78 2.14 10.73
C LEU A 258 17.37 3.39 10.10
N ARG A 259 17.77 3.36 8.83
CA ARG A 259 18.24 4.53 8.10
C ARG A 259 17.22 5.68 8.09
N THR A 260 15.93 5.35 7.97
CA THR A 260 14.84 6.32 8.01
C THR A 260 14.73 7.00 9.38
N ILE A 261 14.85 6.22 10.46
CA ILE A 261 14.85 6.73 11.84
C ILE A 261 16.06 7.63 12.08
N ASP A 262 17.24 7.20 11.65
CA ASP A 262 18.48 7.97 11.81
C ASP A 262 18.44 9.29 11.04
N LEU A 263 17.95 9.29 9.80
CA LEU A 263 17.77 10.51 9.03
C LEU A 263 16.80 11.49 9.68
N ARG A 264 15.69 10.98 10.25
CA ARG A 264 14.72 11.81 10.96
C ARG A 264 15.32 12.42 12.21
N ASN A 265 16.04 11.64 13.00
CA ASN A 265 16.69 12.11 14.23
C ASN A 265 17.75 13.17 13.90
N LYS A 266 18.58 12.90 12.88
CA LYS A 266 19.60 13.86 12.40
C LYS A 266 18.97 15.15 11.90
N LEU A 267 17.88 15.09 11.14
CA LEU A 267 17.15 16.28 10.70
C LEU A 267 16.74 17.15 11.90
N ARG A 268 16.13 16.54 12.93
CA ARG A 268 15.67 17.27 14.12
C ARG A 268 16.82 17.87 14.91
N GLU A 269 17.91 17.13 15.03
CA GLU A 269 19.13 17.59 15.71
C GLU A 269 19.76 18.77 14.94
N ASP A 270 19.94 18.66 13.62
CA ASP A 270 20.51 19.70 12.79
C ASP A 270 19.66 20.99 12.85
N LEU A 271 18.34 20.88 12.71
CA LEU A 271 17.41 22.01 12.83
C LEU A 271 17.46 22.66 14.21
N SER A 272 17.53 21.87 15.30
CA SER A 272 17.66 22.39 16.66
C SER A 272 18.97 23.14 16.87
N ASN A 273 20.08 22.55 16.42
CA ASN A 273 21.40 23.15 16.53
C ASN A 273 21.50 24.47 15.72
N ASP A 274 20.92 24.50 14.52
CA ASP A 274 20.92 25.70 13.68
C ASP A 274 20.05 26.82 14.32
N ALA A 275 18.91 26.48 14.90
CA ALA A 275 18.07 27.45 15.61
C ALA A 275 18.75 28.01 16.88
N ILE A 276 19.50 27.19 17.62
CA ILE A 276 20.30 27.64 18.78
C ILE A 276 21.42 28.58 18.32
N LYS A 277 22.18 28.22 17.29
CA LYS A 277 23.25 29.07 16.75
C LYS A 277 22.72 30.42 16.23
N ALA A 278 21.52 30.40 15.65
CA ALA A 278 20.85 31.61 15.16
C ALA A 278 20.18 32.43 16.27
N GLN A 279 20.33 32.04 17.54
CA GLN A 279 19.70 32.70 18.71
C GLN A 279 18.16 32.80 18.60
N GLN A 280 17.53 31.80 17.99
CA GLN A 280 16.07 31.73 17.85
C GLN A 280 15.39 30.95 18.98
N VAL A 281 16.18 30.41 19.91
CA VAL A 281 15.69 29.59 21.03
C VAL A 281 16.00 30.30 22.34
N GLU A 282 14.95 30.57 23.11
CA GLU A 282 15.04 31.09 24.48
C GLU A 282 14.24 30.18 25.43
N THR A 283 14.79 29.90 26.60
CA THR A 283 14.11 29.14 27.66
C THR A 283 13.98 30.01 28.88
N TYR A 284 12.79 30.04 29.51
CA TYR A 284 12.48 30.86 30.66
C TYR A 284 12.20 29.99 31.88
#